data_e1cbaf972fe17f85fe4f78f2cbb3638d
#
_entry.id   e1cbaf972fe17f85fe4f78f2cbb3638d
#
_cell.length_a   1.000
_cell.length_b   1.000
_cell.length_c   1.000
_cell.angle_alpha   90.00
_cell.angle_beta   90.00
_cell.angle_gamma   90.00
#
_symmetry.space_group_name_H-M   'P 1'
#
loop_
_entity.id
_entity.type
_entity.pdbx_description
1 polymer ?
#
loop_
_entity_poly.entity_id
_entity_poly.type
_entity_poly.pdbx_seq_one_letter_code
_entity_poly.pdbx_strand_id
1 'polypeptide(L)'
;MIVGIVGSRNIDADLPENCIPDDVIKILSGGAKGIDHAARRYAYKHGIFIKEILPEYNLYGRRAPLLRNDLIISLSDKVYIFWDGKSRGTNYVIKKCKETSKPYEIYLYKNGTFTQTAL
;
A
#
# COMPACT_ATOMS: atom_id res chain seq x y z
N MET A 1 -7.16 12.78 -6.97
CA MET A 1 -5.87 12.22 -6.55
C MET A 1 -5.93 10.71 -6.54
N ILE A 2 -4.94 10.04 -7.08
CA ILE A 2 -4.82 8.58 -7.08
C ILE A 2 -3.75 8.19 -6.07
N VAL A 3 -4.08 7.31 -5.13
CA VAL A 3 -3.13 6.87 -4.12
C VAL A 3 -2.90 5.37 -4.17
N GLY A 4 -1.67 4.96 -3.88
CA GLY A 4 -1.34 3.57 -3.66
C GLY A 4 -1.47 3.24 -2.17
N ILE A 5 -2.00 2.08 -1.85
CA ILE A 5 -2.00 1.54 -0.51
C ILE A 5 -1.25 0.22 -0.55
N VAL A 6 -0.15 0.16 0.18
CA VAL A 6 0.74 -1.01 0.22
C VAL A 6 1.04 -1.34 1.67
N GLY A 7 1.19 -2.60 1.98
CA GLY A 7 1.56 -2.96 3.33
C GLY A 7 1.78 -4.43 3.56
N SER A 8 2.02 -4.77 4.81
CA SER A 8 2.41 -6.09 5.25
C SER A 8 1.25 -7.08 5.17
N ARG A 9 1.54 -8.30 4.72
CA ARG A 9 0.53 -9.35 4.56
C ARG A 9 0.05 -9.93 5.87
N ASN A 10 0.84 -9.80 6.92
CA ASN A 10 0.53 -10.36 8.23
C ASN A 10 -0.20 -9.39 9.17
N ILE A 11 -0.54 -8.21 8.70
CA ILE A 11 -1.35 -7.28 9.47
C ILE A 11 -2.82 -7.56 9.19
N ASP A 12 -3.54 -7.99 10.22
CA ASP A 12 -4.97 -8.23 10.16
C ASP A 12 -5.69 -7.15 10.97
N ALA A 13 -5.87 -6.00 10.34
CA ALA A 13 -6.49 -4.83 10.96
C ALA A 13 -7.08 -3.93 9.89
N ASP A 14 -8.07 -3.12 10.26
CA ASP A 14 -8.57 -2.09 9.37
C ASP A 14 -7.63 -0.89 9.34
N LEU A 15 -7.65 -0.17 8.22
CA LEU A 15 -6.89 1.07 8.11
C LEU A 15 -7.46 2.12 9.06
N PRO A 16 -6.61 2.99 9.62
CA PRO A 16 -7.10 4.09 10.47
C PRO A 16 -8.07 4.98 9.70
N GLU A 17 -9.12 5.43 10.38
CA GLU A 17 -10.04 6.40 9.79
C GLU A 17 -9.28 7.71 9.52
N ASN A 18 -9.67 8.36 8.43
CA ASN A 18 -9.10 9.63 8.01
C ASN A 18 -7.60 9.58 7.68
N CYS A 19 -7.03 8.39 7.47
CA CYS A 19 -5.63 8.30 7.03
C CYS A 19 -5.46 8.67 5.54
N ILE A 20 -6.54 8.61 4.78
CA ILE A 20 -6.55 8.93 3.35
C ILE A 20 -7.30 10.25 3.16
N PRO A 21 -6.75 11.21 2.40
CA PRO A 21 -7.42 12.50 2.16
C PRO A 21 -8.77 12.35 1.44
N ASP A 22 -9.65 13.32 1.66
CA ASP A 22 -11.00 13.30 1.09
C ASP A 22 -11.01 13.48 -0.44
N ASP A 23 -9.96 14.04 -1.02
CA ASP A 23 -9.87 14.26 -2.46
C ASP A 23 -9.36 13.03 -3.24
N VAL A 24 -9.19 11.91 -2.59
CA VAL A 24 -8.81 10.66 -3.25
C VAL A 24 -10.00 10.10 -4.04
N ILE A 25 -9.77 9.89 -5.33
CA ILE A 25 -10.80 9.36 -6.24
C ILE A 25 -10.57 7.89 -6.58
N LYS A 26 -9.37 7.37 -6.33
CA LYS A 26 -9.01 6.01 -6.70
C LYS A 26 -7.87 5.50 -5.82
N ILE A 27 -8.01 4.25 -5.41
CA ILE A 27 -6.99 3.52 -4.67
C ILE A 27 -6.41 2.44 -5.57
N LEU A 28 -5.07 2.32 -5.60
CA LEU A 28 -4.36 1.21 -6.23
C LEU A 28 -3.81 0.31 -5.15
N SER A 29 -4.03 -0.99 -5.27
CA SER A 29 -3.61 -2.00 -4.29
C SER A 29 -3.14 -3.25 -5.01
N GLY A 30 -2.45 -4.13 -4.29
CA GLY A 30 -1.91 -5.35 -4.88
C GLY A 30 -2.83 -6.57 -4.83
N GLY A 31 -3.95 -6.48 -4.14
CA GLY A 31 -4.90 -7.59 -4.05
C GLY A 31 -4.43 -8.77 -3.21
N ALA A 32 -3.34 -8.62 -2.42
CA ALA A 32 -2.87 -9.65 -1.51
C ALA A 32 -3.67 -9.63 -0.20
N LYS A 33 -3.33 -10.53 0.71
CA LYS A 33 -3.93 -10.53 2.05
C LYS A 33 -3.33 -9.41 2.93
N GLY A 34 -3.88 -9.24 4.13
CA GLY A 34 -3.40 -8.24 5.07
C GLY A 34 -3.83 -6.83 4.69
N ILE A 35 -2.89 -5.93 4.57
CA ILE A 35 -3.17 -4.52 4.29
C ILE A 35 -3.92 -4.33 2.95
N ASP A 36 -3.64 -5.14 1.93
CA ASP A 36 -4.36 -5.02 0.66
C ASP A 36 -5.85 -5.33 0.83
N HIS A 37 -6.21 -6.30 1.68
CA HIS A 37 -7.61 -6.55 2.02
C HIS A 37 -8.20 -5.41 2.85
N ALA A 38 -7.43 -4.81 3.76
CA ALA A 38 -7.86 -3.65 4.53
C ALA A 38 -8.13 -2.45 3.60
N ALA A 39 -7.32 -2.27 2.57
CA ALA A 39 -7.53 -1.24 1.55
C ALA A 39 -8.86 -1.44 0.82
N ARG A 40 -9.19 -2.70 0.49
CA ARG A 40 -10.46 -3.04 -0.14
C ARG A 40 -11.64 -2.69 0.76
N ARG A 41 -11.58 -3.05 2.05
CA ARG A 41 -12.64 -2.71 3.02
C ARG A 41 -12.79 -1.20 3.16
N TYR A 42 -11.68 -0.49 3.24
CA TYR A 42 -11.69 0.98 3.34
C TYR A 42 -12.35 1.62 2.11
N ALA A 43 -11.98 1.17 0.92
CA ALA A 43 -12.54 1.68 -0.33
C ALA A 43 -14.05 1.48 -0.38
N TYR A 44 -14.54 0.30 -0.02
CA TYR A 44 -15.97 0.00 -0.01
C TYR A 44 -16.71 0.85 1.01
N LYS A 45 -16.15 1.00 2.19
CA LYS A 45 -16.77 1.79 3.26
C LYS A 45 -16.92 3.27 2.87
N HIS A 46 -15.94 3.81 2.17
CA HIS A 46 -15.89 5.23 1.82
C HIS A 46 -16.32 5.52 0.38
N GLY A 47 -16.79 4.52 -0.34
CA GLY A 47 -17.25 4.70 -1.72
C GLY A 47 -16.15 5.14 -2.68
N ILE A 48 -14.92 4.69 -2.45
CA ILE A 48 -13.77 5.03 -3.30
C ILE A 48 -13.54 3.88 -4.28
N PHE A 49 -13.30 4.22 -5.54
CA PHE A 49 -12.94 3.22 -6.55
C PHE A 49 -11.59 2.60 -6.21
N ILE A 50 -11.49 1.27 -6.27
CA ILE A 50 -10.24 0.55 -6.04
C ILE A 50 -9.91 -0.34 -7.23
N LYS A 51 -8.65 -0.28 -7.67
CA LYS A 51 -8.11 -1.20 -8.65
C LYS A 51 -7.01 -2.04 -8.00
N GLU A 52 -7.16 -3.35 -8.08
CA GLU A 52 -6.15 -4.29 -7.60
C GLU A 52 -5.27 -4.72 -8.77
N ILE A 53 -3.96 -4.45 -8.66
CA ILE A 53 -2.96 -4.81 -9.66
C ILE A 53 -2.28 -6.09 -9.17
N LEU A 54 -2.62 -7.20 -9.80
CA LEU A 54 -2.12 -8.51 -9.38
C LEU A 54 -0.73 -8.78 -9.93
N PRO A 55 0.10 -9.51 -9.19
CA PRO A 55 1.42 -9.90 -9.71
C PRO A 55 1.28 -10.92 -10.83
N GLU A 56 2.05 -10.72 -11.91
CA GLU A 56 2.00 -11.60 -13.08
C GLU A 56 3.11 -12.64 -12.99
N TYR A 57 2.90 -13.65 -12.16
CA TYR A 57 3.90 -14.70 -11.91
C TYR A 57 4.31 -15.45 -13.17
N ASN A 58 3.37 -15.63 -14.12
CA ASN A 58 3.67 -16.33 -15.37
C ASN A 58 4.70 -15.59 -16.23
N LEU A 59 4.76 -14.26 -16.12
CA LEU A 59 5.69 -13.45 -16.89
C LEU A 59 7.00 -13.20 -16.14
N TYR A 60 6.95 -12.99 -14.82
CA TYR A 60 8.07 -12.46 -14.06
C TYR A 60 8.55 -13.36 -12.92
N GLY A 61 7.89 -14.50 -12.68
CA GLY A 61 8.28 -15.44 -11.64
C GLY A 61 8.32 -14.78 -10.26
N ARG A 62 9.39 -15.00 -9.51
CA ARG A 62 9.53 -14.50 -8.14
C ARG A 62 9.55 -12.96 -8.04
N ARG A 63 9.91 -12.29 -9.12
CA ARG A 63 9.99 -10.83 -9.16
C ARG A 63 8.62 -10.17 -9.36
N ALA A 64 7.61 -10.95 -9.69
CA ALA A 64 6.29 -10.42 -10.02
C ALA A 64 5.71 -9.49 -8.94
N PRO A 65 5.76 -9.81 -7.63
CA PRO A 65 5.26 -8.89 -6.61
C PRO A 65 6.02 -7.56 -6.56
N LEU A 66 7.33 -7.57 -6.77
CA LEU A 66 8.13 -6.34 -6.76
C LEU A 66 7.81 -5.46 -7.97
N LEU A 67 7.71 -6.07 -9.15
CA LEU A 67 7.36 -5.34 -10.37
C LEU A 67 5.96 -4.77 -10.31
N ARG A 68 5.01 -5.51 -9.71
CA ARG A 68 3.67 -5.03 -9.45
C ARG A 68 3.69 -3.81 -8.53
N ASN A 69 4.51 -3.84 -7.47
CA ASN A 69 4.65 -2.71 -6.55
C ASN A 69 5.28 -1.50 -7.24
N ASP A 70 6.26 -1.70 -8.11
CA ASP A 70 6.83 -0.61 -8.92
C ASP A 70 5.74 0.07 -9.75
N LEU A 71 4.83 -0.70 -10.32
CA LEU A 71 3.73 -0.16 -11.11
C LEU A 71 2.76 0.65 -10.25
N ILE A 72 2.40 0.15 -9.07
CA ILE A 72 1.56 0.89 -8.13
C ILE A 72 2.19 2.24 -7.79
N ILE A 73 3.49 2.24 -7.47
CA ILE A 73 4.22 3.47 -7.14
C ILE A 73 4.18 4.45 -8.32
N SER A 74 4.48 3.99 -9.53
CA SER A 74 4.55 4.86 -10.68
C SER A 74 3.20 5.47 -11.07
N LEU A 75 2.11 4.75 -10.87
CA LEU A 75 0.76 5.19 -11.22
C LEU A 75 0.08 6.02 -10.13
N SER A 76 0.65 6.09 -8.94
CA SER A 76 0.07 6.81 -7.82
C SER A 76 0.64 8.22 -7.72
N ASP A 77 -0.18 9.16 -7.26
CA ASP A 77 0.28 10.50 -6.88
C ASP A 77 1.00 10.47 -5.54
N LYS A 78 0.58 9.57 -4.66
CA LYS A 78 1.16 9.38 -3.33
C LYS A 78 0.93 7.94 -2.90
N VAL A 79 1.82 7.40 -2.09
CA VAL A 79 1.74 6.02 -1.58
C VAL A 79 1.60 6.04 -0.06
N TYR A 80 0.61 5.33 0.45
CA TYR A 80 0.39 5.13 1.88
C TYR A 80 0.84 3.72 2.24
N ILE A 81 1.78 3.62 3.17
CA ILE A 81 2.49 2.38 3.49
C ILE A 81 2.17 1.99 4.92
N PHE A 82 1.65 0.79 5.10
CA PHE A 82 1.27 0.24 6.42
C PHE A 82 2.16 -0.95 6.70
N TRP A 83 3.11 -0.81 7.62
CA TRP A 83 4.25 -1.70 7.78
C TRP A 83 4.35 -2.28 9.18
N ASP A 84 4.72 -3.56 9.28
CA ASP A 84 4.99 -4.23 10.55
C ASP A 84 6.44 -4.02 11.05
N GLY A 85 7.24 -3.26 10.31
CA GLY A 85 8.64 -3.01 10.63
C GLY A 85 9.59 -4.11 10.17
N LYS A 86 9.08 -5.20 9.60
CA LYS A 86 9.87 -6.39 9.25
C LYS A 86 9.73 -6.83 7.80
N SER A 87 8.56 -6.68 7.20
CA SER A 87 8.26 -7.17 5.85
C SER A 87 9.21 -6.59 4.82
N ARG A 88 9.86 -7.47 4.06
CA ARG A 88 10.84 -7.07 3.03
C ARG A 88 10.19 -6.41 1.84
N GLY A 89 9.02 -6.92 1.41
CA GLY A 89 8.30 -6.34 0.28
C GLY A 89 7.84 -4.92 0.57
N THR A 90 7.39 -4.65 1.80
CA THR A 90 7.01 -3.30 2.22
C THR A 90 8.22 -2.38 2.32
N ASN A 91 9.34 -2.89 2.86
CA ASN A 91 10.60 -2.13 2.92
C ASN A 91 11.09 -1.76 1.52
N TYR A 92 10.94 -2.67 0.56
CA TYR A 92 11.27 -2.39 -0.84
C TYR A 92 10.48 -1.19 -1.37
N VAL A 93 9.18 -1.12 -1.06
CA VAL A 93 8.33 0.00 -1.49
C VAL A 93 8.82 1.32 -0.90
N ILE A 94 9.20 1.32 0.38
CA ILE A 94 9.73 2.52 1.05
C ILE A 94 10.98 3.00 0.32
N LYS A 95 11.93 2.11 0.05
CA LYS A 95 13.16 2.44 -0.66
C LYS A 95 12.88 2.95 -2.07
N LYS A 96 11.95 2.31 -2.77
CA LYS A 96 11.60 2.71 -4.13
C LYS A 96 10.97 4.09 -4.18
N CYS A 97 10.09 4.40 -3.24
CA CYS A 97 9.52 5.75 -3.13
C CYS A 97 10.61 6.80 -2.90
N LYS A 98 11.58 6.50 -2.04
CA LYS A 98 12.71 7.41 -1.81
C LYS A 98 13.54 7.62 -3.08
N GLU A 99 13.90 6.53 -3.77
CA GLU A 99 14.71 6.59 -4.98
C GLU A 99 14.04 7.38 -6.11
N THR A 100 12.71 7.27 -6.21
CA THR A 100 11.94 7.90 -7.29
C THR A 100 11.34 9.24 -6.87
N SER A 101 11.61 9.71 -5.68
CA SER A 101 11.04 10.94 -5.12
C SER A 101 9.52 10.94 -5.12
N LYS A 102 8.90 9.78 -4.97
CA LYS A 102 7.45 9.65 -4.88
C LYS A 102 7.00 10.04 -3.48
N PRO A 103 6.02 10.94 -3.34
CA PRO A 103 5.45 11.25 -2.03
C PRO A 103 4.89 10.01 -1.35
N TYR A 104 5.15 9.84 -0.06
CA TYR A 104 4.66 8.70 0.71
C TYR A 104 4.48 9.05 2.18
N GLU A 105 3.66 8.25 2.86
CA GLU A 105 3.54 8.26 4.32
C GLU A 105 3.64 6.83 4.83
N ILE A 106 4.26 6.66 5.99
CA ILE A 106 4.44 5.35 6.61
C ILE A 106 3.67 5.32 7.92
N TYR A 107 2.86 4.27 8.09
CA TYR A 107 2.20 3.94 9.34
C TYR A 107 2.78 2.62 9.85
N LEU A 108 3.45 2.68 10.99
CA LEU A 108 4.03 1.50 11.62
C LEU A 108 2.96 0.83 12.49
N TYR A 109 2.74 -0.47 12.28
CA TYR A 109 1.82 -1.26 13.07
C TYR A 109 2.57 -1.95 14.20
N LYS A 110 2.19 -1.64 15.43
CA LYS A 110 2.81 -2.23 16.61
C LYS A 110 1.77 -2.30 17.73
N ASN A 111 1.67 -3.47 18.36
CA ASN A 111 0.75 -3.69 19.49
C ASN A 111 -0.70 -3.31 19.16
N GLY A 112 -1.16 -3.64 17.95
CA GLY A 112 -2.53 -3.40 17.52
C GLY A 112 -2.84 -1.96 17.11
N THR A 113 -1.83 -1.11 17.01
CA THR A 113 -2.01 0.33 16.73
C THR A 113 -1.11 0.78 15.59
N PHE A 114 -1.67 1.62 14.71
CA PHE A 114 -0.87 2.29 13.67
C PHE A 114 -0.38 3.64 14.19
N THR A 115 0.91 3.91 13.98
CA THR A 115 1.52 5.19 14.32
C THR A 115 2.25 5.72 13.08
N GLN A 116 1.91 6.93 12.66
CA GLN A 116 2.60 7.55 11.54
C GLN A 116 4.06 7.81 11.94
N THR A 117 4.99 7.47 11.05
CA THR A 117 6.41 7.60 11.30
C THR A 117 7.12 8.15 10.07
N ALA A 118 8.27 8.77 10.28
CA ALA A 118 9.16 9.24 9.22
C ALA A 118 10.41 8.36 9.19
N LEU A 119 10.65 7.70 8.07
CA LEU A 119 11.84 6.88 7.89
C LEU A 119 12.68 7.32 6.70
#